data_fbf415564dd0eeed4ec15e185588c02d
#
_entry.id   fbf415564dd0eeed4ec15e185588c02d
#
_cell.length_a   1.000
_cell.length_b   1.000
_cell.length_c   1.000
_cell.angle_alpha   90.00
_cell.angle_beta   90.00
_cell.angle_gamma   90.00
#
_symmetry.space_group_name_H-M   'P 1'
#
loop_
_entity.id
_entity.type
_entity.pdbx_description
1 polymer ?
#
loop_
_entity_poly.entity_id
_entity_poly.type
_entity_poly.pdbx_seq_one_letter_code
_entity_poly.pdbx_strand_id
1 'polypeptide(L)'
;MIVDEETLDLSNSIERLLDDLRDVPTDGEVKPELMEGVCEIATTPVRNTAEAGHQLRSLRRTVNQVAQHHGLAIGSAGTHPFALWEDQRIVARPRYRDLISGLQFVARQEIIFGIHVHVGVDHPDKAIHVTNGMRVHAPLLLARSGNSPFWRGDSTGLDSTRTPIFRAFPRVGIPPRYDDFADWARRIEFMVQSKVIGDYTYLWYDVRPHPNFGTVEVRVMDSQTRVEHTLALAALVQAMVKELCEHYDSGEALARYPYEMLDENKWIAARHGLGAHLVDLPAQERVPVPELARRLMQRLRPHAEELGS
;
A
#
# COMPACT_ATOMS: atom_id res chain seq x y z
N MET A 1 -2.28 11.05 8.26
CA MET A 1 -3.47 11.79 8.73
C MET A 1 -3.03 13.09 9.34
N ILE A 2 -3.72 14.16 9.04
CA ILE A 2 -3.57 15.45 9.72
C ILE A 2 -4.70 15.53 10.75
N VAL A 3 -4.36 15.68 12.02
CA VAL A 3 -5.34 15.70 13.11
C VAL A 3 -5.22 16.97 13.92
N ASP A 4 -6.32 17.44 14.46
CA ASP A 4 -6.34 18.49 15.46
C ASP A 4 -5.68 18.00 16.74
N GLU A 5 -4.80 18.81 17.39
CA GLU A 5 -4.00 18.35 18.52
C GLU A 5 -4.83 18.18 19.81
N GLU A 6 -5.94 18.90 19.96
CA GLU A 6 -6.80 18.83 21.13
C GLU A 6 -7.88 17.75 21.00
N THR A 7 -8.58 17.72 19.86
CA THR A 7 -9.73 16.82 19.66
C THR A 7 -9.34 15.49 19.05
N LEU A 8 -8.19 15.42 18.39
CA LEU A 8 -7.70 14.32 17.57
C LEU A 8 -8.60 14.05 16.34
N ASP A 9 -9.54 14.92 16.01
CA ASP A 9 -10.35 14.83 14.80
C ASP A 9 -9.49 15.05 13.54
N LEU A 10 -9.92 14.45 12.43
CA LEU A 10 -9.27 14.61 11.15
C LEU A 10 -9.45 16.05 10.63
N SER A 11 -8.34 16.73 10.34
CA SER A 11 -8.32 18.15 9.95
C SER A 11 -8.08 18.32 8.44
N ASN A 12 -8.98 19.07 7.77
CA ASN A 12 -8.88 19.40 6.35
C ASN A 12 -7.85 20.53 6.09
N SER A 13 -6.56 20.25 6.30
CA SER A 13 -5.50 21.27 6.38
C SER A 13 -4.29 21.04 5.46
N ILE A 14 -4.35 20.11 4.51
CA ILE A 14 -3.19 19.76 3.66
C ILE A 14 -2.66 20.96 2.85
N GLU A 15 -3.53 21.78 2.27
CA GLU A 15 -3.10 22.92 1.45
C GLU A 15 -2.29 23.92 2.28
N ARG A 16 -2.72 24.17 3.54
CA ARG A 16 -2.00 25.03 4.49
C ARG A 16 -0.62 24.47 4.83
N LEU A 17 -0.52 23.17 5.10
CA LEU A 17 0.76 22.53 5.37
C LEU A 17 1.70 22.56 4.16
N LEU A 18 1.17 22.38 2.95
CA LEU A 18 1.95 22.45 1.71
C LEU A 18 2.47 23.87 1.43
N ASP A 19 1.69 24.90 1.75
CA ASP A 19 2.13 26.28 1.60
C ASP A 19 3.32 26.58 2.52
N ASP A 20 3.27 26.17 3.77
CA ASP A 20 4.36 26.35 4.73
C ASP A 20 5.59 25.47 4.44
N LEU A 21 5.36 24.27 3.86
CA LEU A 21 6.44 23.36 3.47
C LEU A 21 7.14 23.75 2.15
N ARG A 22 6.61 24.71 1.40
CA ARG A 22 7.12 25.07 0.05
C ARG A 22 8.61 25.35 0.02
N ASP A 23 9.09 26.10 1.00
CA ASP A 23 10.49 26.53 1.10
C ASP A 23 11.29 25.74 2.15
N VAL A 24 10.71 24.66 2.70
CA VAL A 24 11.38 23.82 3.68
C VAL A 24 12.09 22.66 2.95
N PRO A 25 13.41 22.53 3.07
CA PRO A 25 14.12 21.39 2.49
C PRO A 25 13.64 20.08 3.08
N THR A 26 13.32 19.08 2.22
CA THR A 26 12.89 17.75 2.62
C THR A 26 13.70 16.66 1.91
N ASP A 27 13.92 15.53 2.61
CA ASP A 27 14.61 14.36 2.07
C ASP A 27 13.64 13.46 1.27
N GLY A 28 12.75 14.04 0.49
CA GLY A 28 11.71 13.36 -0.26
C GLY A 28 10.58 14.31 -0.60
N GLU A 29 9.40 13.78 -0.86
CA GLU A 29 8.25 14.57 -1.28
C GLU A 29 7.13 14.55 -0.24
N VAL A 30 6.43 15.67 -0.09
CA VAL A 30 5.17 15.81 0.64
C VAL A 30 4.10 16.22 -0.35
N LYS A 31 3.01 15.44 -0.42
CA LYS A 31 1.97 15.61 -1.44
C LYS A 31 0.58 15.60 -0.81
N PRO A 32 -0.40 16.25 -1.46
CA PRO A 32 -1.79 16.04 -1.15
C PRO A 32 -2.26 14.68 -1.69
N GLU A 33 -3.25 14.08 -1.04
CA GLU A 33 -4.02 12.96 -1.53
C GLU A 33 -5.47 13.41 -1.81
N LEU A 34 -6.40 12.49 -2.06
CA LEU A 34 -7.78 12.79 -2.42
C LEU A 34 -8.47 13.71 -1.40
N MET A 35 -8.28 13.44 -0.11
CA MET A 35 -8.91 14.20 0.98
C MET A 35 -7.95 15.20 1.61
N GLU A 36 -8.45 16.38 1.97
CA GLU A 36 -7.66 17.45 2.59
C GLU A 36 -7.12 17.08 4.00
N GLY A 37 -7.67 16.05 4.65
CA GLY A 37 -7.15 15.49 5.89
C GLY A 37 -5.99 14.51 5.71
N VAL A 38 -5.52 14.28 4.47
CA VAL A 38 -4.48 13.31 4.14
C VAL A 38 -3.21 14.02 3.66
N CYS A 39 -2.09 13.62 4.21
CA CYS A 39 -0.76 14.03 3.78
C CYS A 39 0.01 12.78 3.34
N GLU A 40 0.36 12.69 2.07
CA GLU A 40 1.25 11.65 1.56
C GLU A 40 2.71 12.11 1.70
N ILE A 41 3.55 11.24 2.24
CA ILE A 41 5.00 11.41 2.25
C ILE A 41 5.64 10.30 1.43
N ALA A 42 6.60 10.63 0.58
CA ALA A 42 7.31 9.67 -0.27
C ALA A 42 8.82 9.89 -0.17
N THR A 43 9.57 8.81 -0.01
CA THR A 43 11.03 8.85 -0.12
C THR A 43 11.46 9.08 -1.57
N THR A 44 12.65 9.60 -1.77
CA THR A 44 13.34 9.43 -3.07
C THR A 44 13.72 7.96 -3.29
N PRO A 45 14.10 7.54 -4.48
CA PRO A 45 14.69 6.22 -4.68
C PRO A 45 15.91 6.03 -3.77
N VAL A 46 15.92 4.94 -3.01
CA VAL A 46 16.96 4.59 -2.04
C VAL A 46 17.52 3.20 -2.33
N ARG A 47 18.72 2.91 -1.85
CA ARG A 47 19.38 1.62 -2.07
C ARG A 47 18.92 0.53 -1.11
N ASN A 48 18.56 0.92 0.11
CA ASN A 48 18.19 -0.01 1.18
C ASN A 48 17.21 0.62 2.18
N THR A 49 16.71 -0.20 3.08
CA THR A 49 15.74 0.21 4.10
C THR A 49 16.31 1.15 5.16
N ALA A 50 17.64 1.16 5.39
CA ALA A 50 18.26 2.11 6.32
C ALA A 50 18.19 3.54 5.79
N GLU A 51 18.48 3.75 4.49
CA GLU A 51 18.32 5.04 3.81
C GLU A 51 16.84 5.47 3.80
N ALA A 52 15.91 4.54 3.48
CA ALA A 52 14.47 4.81 3.56
C ALA A 52 14.06 5.27 4.97
N GLY A 53 14.59 4.61 6.00
CA GLY A 53 14.31 4.93 7.40
C GLY A 53 14.79 6.32 7.81
N HIS A 54 15.94 6.73 7.31
CA HIS A 54 16.44 8.09 7.54
C HIS A 54 15.47 9.13 6.95
N GLN A 55 15.13 8.98 5.68
CA GLN A 55 14.23 9.89 4.98
C GLN A 55 12.83 9.92 5.62
N LEU A 56 12.23 8.76 5.93
CA LEU A 56 10.90 8.70 6.53
C LEU A 56 10.84 9.37 7.91
N ARG A 57 11.88 9.20 8.75
CA ARG A 57 11.95 9.88 10.04
C ARG A 57 12.10 11.39 9.88
N SER A 58 12.93 11.82 8.93
CA SER A 58 13.11 13.23 8.58
C SER A 58 11.79 13.84 8.11
N LEU A 59 11.14 13.24 7.11
CA LEU A 59 9.86 13.69 6.57
C LEU A 59 8.76 13.78 7.64
N ARG A 60 8.56 12.71 8.44
CA ARG A 60 7.55 12.72 9.51
C ARG A 60 7.83 13.82 10.53
N ARG A 61 9.09 14.04 10.91
CA ARG A 61 9.48 15.10 11.86
C ARG A 61 9.19 16.48 11.26
N THR A 62 9.62 16.75 10.03
CA THR A 62 9.44 18.03 9.36
C THR A 62 7.95 18.37 9.21
N VAL A 63 7.15 17.44 8.70
CA VAL A 63 5.71 17.66 8.53
C VAL A 63 5.02 17.88 9.89
N ASN A 64 5.41 17.12 10.93
CA ASN A 64 4.82 17.29 12.26
C ASN A 64 5.21 18.63 12.89
N GLN A 65 6.45 19.08 12.71
CA GLN A 65 6.88 20.41 13.20
C GLN A 65 6.06 21.53 12.55
N VAL A 66 5.84 21.48 11.25
CA VAL A 66 5.00 22.44 10.55
C VAL A 66 3.54 22.36 11.02
N ALA A 67 3.00 21.15 11.19
CA ALA A 67 1.65 20.95 11.69
C ALA A 67 1.44 21.57 13.08
N GLN A 68 2.40 21.41 13.98
CA GLN A 68 2.34 21.96 15.35
C GLN A 68 2.22 23.49 15.40
N HIS A 69 2.75 24.23 14.42
CA HIS A 69 2.56 25.69 14.35
C HIS A 69 1.09 26.09 14.16
N HIS A 70 0.25 25.15 13.79
CA HIS A 70 -1.19 25.32 13.55
C HIS A 70 -2.09 24.60 14.55
N GLY A 71 -1.53 24.08 15.66
CA GLY A 71 -2.29 23.26 16.62
C GLY A 71 -2.71 21.92 16.03
N LEU A 72 -1.93 21.39 15.07
CA LEU A 72 -2.17 20.13 14.39
C LEU A 72 -1.07 19.12 14.72
N ALA A 73 -1.40 17.85 14.61
CA ALA A 73 -0.46 16.75 14.73
C ALA A 73 -0.58 15.76 13.55
N ILE A 74 0.40 14.88 13.40
CA ILE A 74 0.39 13.87 12.34
C ILE A 74 0.21 12.48 12.94
N GLY A 75 -0.89 11.82 12.55
CA GLY A 75 -1.18 10.43 12.87
C GLY A 75 -0.90 9.48 11.69
N SER A 76 -0.75 8.18 11.97
CA SER A 76 -0.57 7.15 10.94
C SER A 76 -1.17 5.82 11.39
N ALA A 77 -2.22 5.39 10.70
CA ALA A 77 -2.92 4.11 10.83
C ALA A 77 -3.60 3.78 9.49
N GLY A 78 -4.27 2.65 9.35
CA GLY A 78 -4.97 2.31 8.10
C GLY A 78 -6.30 3.02 7.93
N THR A 79 -6.96 3.42 9.03
CA THR A 79 -8.15 4.29 9.07
C THR A 79 -8.03 5.26 10.22
N HIS A 80 -8.79 6.37 10.17
CA HIS A 80 -9.02 7.19 11.36
C HIS A 80 -10.07 6.52 12.25
N PRO A 81 -9.86 6.42 13.58
CA PRO A 81 -10.76 5.64 14.44
C PRO A 81 -12.22 6.11 14.45
N PHE A 82 -12.48 7.40 14.41
CA PHE A 82 -13.81 7.97 14.60
C PHE A 82 -14.20 9.08 13.60
N ALA A 83 -13.30 9.54 12.72
CA ALA A 83 -13.64 10.56 11.73
C ALA A 83 -14.78 10.10 10.80
N LEU A 84 -15.62 11.05 10.42
CA LEU A 84 -16.68 10.85 9.43
C LEU A 84 -16.17 11.32 8.06
N TRP A 85 -16.38 10.48 7.04
CA TRP A 85 -15.99 10.84 5.67
C TRP A 85 -16.87 11.99 5.12
N GLU A 86 -18.08 12.15 5.65
CA GLU A 86 -19.00 13.23 5.30
C GLU A 86 -18.46 14.63 5.63
N ASP A 87 -17.58 14.72 6.63
CA ASP A 87 -16.98 15.98 7.09
C ASP A 87 -15.66 16.28 6.34
N GLN A 88 -15.21 15.36 5.48
CA GLN A 88 -13.95 15.53 4.78
C GLN A 88 -14.12 16.28 3.46
N ARG A 89 -13.19 17.19 3.19
CA ARG A 89 -13.13 17.94 1.94
C ARG A 89 -12.16 17.28 0.96
N ILE A 90 -12.51 17.40 -0.33
CA ILE A 90 -11.72 16.88 -1.43
C ILE A 90 -10.75 17.95 -1.90
N VAL A 91 -9.50 17.57 -2.06
CA VAL A 91 -8.45 18.47 -2.58
C VAL A 91 -8.82 18.96 -3.98
N ALA A 92 -8.74 20.28 -4.20
CA ALA A 92 -9.18 20.96 -5.42
C ALA A 92 -8.22 20.77 -6.60
N ARG A 93 -7.98 19.52 -7.02
CA ARG A 93 -7.18 19.17 -8.21
C ARG A 93 -8.07 18.57 -9.31
N PRO A 94 -7.77 18.80 -10.61
CA PRO A 94 -8.56 18.24 -11.72
C PRO A 94 -8.73 16.72 -11.62
N ARG A 95 -7.66 15.97 -11.42
CA ARG A 95 -7.66 14.51 -11.29
C ARG A 95 -8.63 14.01 -10.20
N TYR A 96 -8.67 14.67 -9.05
CA TYR A 96 -9.54 14.27 -7.93
C TYR A 96 -11.00 14.59 -8.21
N ARG A 97 -11.29 15.70 -8.90
CA ARG A 97 -12.67 15.99 -9.36
C ARG A 97 -13.17 14.93 -10.33
N ASP A 98 -12.32 14.51 -11.28
CA ASP A 98 -12.67 13.45 -12.24
C ASP A 98 -12.89 12.12 -11.52
N LEU A 99 -12.05 11.78 -10.54
CA LEU A 99 -12.20 10.58 -9.72
C LEU A 99 -13.54 10.58 -8.96
N ILE A 100 -13.85 11.67 -8.26
CA ILE A 100 -15.11 11.82 -7.53
C ILE A 100 -16.30 11.80 -8.48
N SER A 101 -16.23 12.45 -9.63
CA SER A 101 -17.27 12.42 -10.63
C SER A 101 -17.56 11.01 -11.13
N GLY A 102 -16.51 10.21 -11.33
CA GLY A 102 -16.63 8.84 -11.84
C GLY A 102 -17.05 7.81 -10.78
N LEU A 103 -16.60 7.94 -9.53
CA LEU A 103 -16.82 6.95 -8.47
C LEU A 103 -17.86 7.38 -7.43
N GLN A 104 -18.26 8.65 -7.39
CA GLN A 104 -19.31 9.20 -6.54
C GLN A 104 -19.16 8.79 -5.06
N PHE A 105 -20.17 8.15 -4.49
CA PHE A 105 -20.22 7.68 -3.11
C PHE A 105 -19.02 6.83 -2.70
N VAL A 106 -18.52 5.97 -3.60
CA VAL A 106 -17.39 5.07 -3.31
C VAL A 106 -16.13 5.87 -2.99
N ALA A 107 -15.77 6.86 -3.84
CA ALA A 107 -14.56 7.66 -3.62
C ALA A 107 -14.68 8.61 -2.41
N ARG A 108 -15.89 9.05 -2.04
CA ARG A 108 -16.08 9.91 -0.87
C ARG A 108 -15.75 9.24 0.45
N GLN A 109 -15.81 7.91 0.52
CA GLN A 109 -15.48 7.14 1.73
C GLN A 109 -13.97 6.89 1.91
N GLU A 110 -13.13 7.38 1.01
CA GLU A 110 -11.69 7.08 1.00
C GLU A 110 -10.92 7.93 2.04
N ILE A 111 -11.25 7.78 3.32
CA ILE A 111 -10.41 8.22 4.44
C ILE A 111 -9.63 7.04 5.00
N ILE A 112 -8.88 6.40 4.10
CA ILE A 112 -8.08 5.20 4.37
C ILE A 112 -6.63 5.46 3.97
N PHE A 113 -5.70 4.82 4.67
CA PHE A 113 -4.27 5.11 4.53
C PHE A 113 -3.46 3.82 4.40
N GLY A 114 -2.61 3.75 3.40
CA GLY A 114 -1.78 2.58 3.13
C GLY A 114 -0.30 2.89 3.04
N ILE A 115 0.50 1.82 2.98
CA ILE A 115 1.91 1.89 2.60
C ILE A 115 2.01 1.39 1.15
N HIS A 116 2.74 2.13 0.34
CA HIS A 116 3.14 1.71 -0.99
C HIS A 116 4.65 1.48 -1.00
N VAL A 117 5.07 0.27 -1.37
CA VAL A 117 6.48 -0.09 -1.49
C VAL A 117 6.81 -0.34 -2.94
N HIS A 118 7.68 0.50 -3.50
CA HIS A 118 8.20 0.34 -4.86
C HIS A 118 9.57 -0.33 -4.81
N VAL A 119 9.73 -1.43 -5.54
CA VAL A 119 11.01 -2.11 -5.71
C VAL A 119 11.37 -2.13 -7.19
N GLY A 120 12.58 -1.65 -7.52
CA GLY A 120 13.11 -1.62 -8.89
C GLY A 120 13.22 -3.03 -9.48
N VAL A 121 12.84 -3.19 -10.75
CA VAL A 121 12.96 -4.43 -11.52
C VAL A 121 13.47 -4.09 -12.91
N ASP A 122 14.52 -4.77 -13.34
CA ASP A 122 15.33 -4.42 -14.51
C ASP A 122 14.75 -4.83 -15.87
N HIS A 123 13.68 -5.63 -15.89
CA HIS A 123 13.03 -6.08 -17.13
C HIS A 123 11.51 -6.12 -17.01
N PRO A 124 10.76 -5.70 -18.05
CA PRO A 124 9.28 -5.65 -18.02
C PRO A 124 8.63 -7.01 -17.74
N ASP A 125 9.06 -8.09 -18.40
CA ASP A 125 8.48 -9.43 -18.17
C ASP A 125 8.84 -9.96 -16.79
N LYS A 126 10.04 -9.64 -16.25
CA LYS A 126 10.42 -9.93 -14.88
C LYS A 126 9.49 -9.20 -13.90
N ALA A 127 9.11 -7.94 -14.16
CA ALA A 127 8.15 -7.21 -13.35
C ALA A 127 6.77 -7.88 -13.34
N ILE A 128 6.33 -8.47 -14.46
CA ILE A 128 5.11 -9.28 -14.52
C ILE A 128 5.26 -10.58 -13.73
N HIS A 129 6.39 -11.28 -13.85
CA HIS A 129 6.67 -12.47 -13.06
C HIS A 129 6.61 -12.16 -11.55
N VAL A 130 7.30 -11.10 -11.12
CA VAL A 130 7.26 -10.63 -9.73
C VAL A 130 5.83 -10.26 -9.30
N THR A 131 5.09 -9.51 -10.12
CA THR A 131 3.68 -9.17 -9.84
C THR A 131 2.85 -10.42 -9.64
N ASN A 132 2.99 -11.42 -10.51
CA ASN A 132 2.29 -12.69 -10.40
C ASN A 132 2.67 -13.48 -9.13
N GLY A 133 3.94 -13.50 -8.74
CA GLY A 133 4.43 -14.17 -7.53
C GLY A 133 3.93 -13.48 -6.26
N MET A 134 3.97 -12.17 -6.22
CA MET A 134 3.53 -11.37 -5.06
C MET A 134 2.05 -11.52 -4.73
N ARG A 135 1.19 -11.93 -5.68
CA ARG A 135 -0.23 -12.24 -5.44
C ARG A 135 -0.43 -13.23 -4.29
N VAL A 136 0.43 -14.24 -4.21
CA VAL A 136 0.37 -15.30 -3.18
C VAL A 136 0.76 -14.75 -1.80
N HIS A 137 1.63 -13.76 -1.76
CA HIS A 137 2.14 -13.15 -0.53
C HIS A 137 1.29 -11.99 -0.01
N ALA A 138 0.42 -11.40 -0.84
CA ALA A 138 -0.42 -10.26 -0.46
C ALA A 138 -1.25 -10.52 0.82
N PRO A 139 -1.90 -11.69 1.04
CA PRO A 139 -2.62 -11.96 2.28
C PRO A 139 -1.72 -11.95 3.52
N LEU A 140 -0.52 -12.51 3.44
CA LEU A 140 0.41 -12.53 4.57
C LEU A 140 0.92 -11.12 4.91
N LEU A 141 1.22 -10.29 3.90
CA LEU A 141 1.59 -8.89 4.09
C LEU A 141 0.46 -8.10 4.75
N LEU A 142 -0.78 -8.31 4.31
CA LEU A 142 -1.96 -7.70 4.91
C LEU A 142 -2.12 -8.11 6.38
N ALA A 143 -2.05 -9.41 6.68
CA ALA A 143 -2.18 -9.91 8.05
C ALA A 143 -1.12 -9.33 9.00
N ARG A 144 0.08 -9.08 8.49
CA ARG A 144 1.18 -8.49 9.26
C ARG A 144 1.11 -6.97 9.40
N SER A 145 0.34 -6.32 8.56
CA SER A 145 0.22 -4.86 8.52
C SER A 145 -1.13 -4.34 9.03
N GLY A 146 -2.08 -5.20 9.38
CA GLY A 146 -3.39 -4.79 9.88
C GLY A 146 -3.26 -3.75 11.00
N ASN A 147 -3.80 -2.54 10.78
CA ASN A 147 -3.68 -1.39 11.67
C ASN A 147 -4.87 -0.44 11.51
N SER A 148 -6.07 -1.00 11.31
CA SER A 148 -7.30 -0.23 11.14
C SER A 148 -8.53 -0.94 11.73
N PRO A 149 -8.54 -1.23 13.06
CA PRO A 149 -9.64 -1.98 13.67
C PRO A 149 -10.89 -1.14 13.95
N PHE A 150 -10.81 0.18 13.79
CA PHE A 150 -11.90 1.10 14.12
C PHE A 150 -12.36 1.87 12.88
N TRP A 151 -13.67 2.15 12.83
CA TRP A 151 -14.30 2.97 11.81
C TRP A 151 -15.51 3.71 12.36
N ARG A 152 -15.58 5.03 12.20
CA ARG A 152 -16.71 5.88 12.62
C ARG A 152 -17.04 5.75 14.13
N GLY A 153 -16.03 5.54 14.96
CA GLY A 153 -16.19 5.39 16.42
C GLY A 153 -16.43 3.96 16.90
N ASP A 154 -16.68 3.02 15.99
CA ASP A 154 -16.98 1.64 16.33
C ASP A 154 -15.80 0.69 16.07
N SER A 155 -15.70 -0.36 16.90
CA SER A 155 -14.85 -1.51 16.62
C SER A 155 -15.51 -2.37 15.53
N THR A 156 -14.85 -2.49 14.38
CA THR A 156 -15.39 -3.21 13.22
C THR A 156 -15.28 -4.74 13.36
N GLY A 157 -14.47 -5.19 14.29
CA GLY A 157 -14.09 -6.59 14.42
C GLY A 157 -13.11 -7.08 13.36
N LEU A 158 -12.51 -6.18 12.58
CA LEU A 158 -11.47 -6.47 11.58
C LEU A 158 -10.15 -5.88 12.07
N ASP A 159 -9.02 -6.50 11.73
CA ASP A 159 -7.69 -5.92 11.94
C ASP A 159 -7.34 -4.91 10.83
N SER A 160 -7.91 -5.09 9.63
CA SER A 160 -7.82 -4.12 8.53
C SER A 160 -9.20 -3.79 7.96
N THR A 161 -9.83 -2.75 8.49
CA THR A 161 -11.07 -2.17 7.94
C THR A 161 -10.79 -1.42 6.62
N ARG A 162 -9.58 -0.90 6.43
CA ARG A 162 -9.15 -0.31 5.16
C ARG A 162 -9.43 -1.24 3.98
N THR A 163 -9.16 -2.53 4.12
CA THR A 163 -9.29 -3.50 3.04
C THR A 163 -10.70 -3.59 2.46
N PRO A 164 -11.79 -3.86 3.22
CA PRO A 164 -13.15 -3.90 2.65
C PRO A 164 -13.65 -2.54 2.18
N ILE A 165 -13.25 -1.42 2.79
CA ILE A 165 -13.61 -0.08 2.30
C ILE A 165 -13.02 0.12 0.90
N PHE A 166 -11.72 -0.14 0.73
CA PHE A 166 -11.05 -0.01 -0.56
C PHE A 166 -11.58 -0.99 -1.62
N ARG A 167 -12.07 -2.17 -1.20
CA ARG A 167 -12.66 -3.16 -2.10
C ARG A 167 -13.91 -2.66 -2.85
N ALA A 168 -14.56 -1.62 -2.37
CA ALA A 168 -15.67 -1.00 -3.08
C ALA A 168 -15.26 -0.30 -4.38
N PHE A 169 -13.98 0.04 -4.53
CA PHE A 169 -13.45 0.63 -5.75
C PHE A 169 -13.37 -0.39 -6.88
N PRO A 170 -13.54 0.02 -8.14
CA PRO A 170 -13.26 -0.85 -9.28
C PRO A 170 -11.75 -1.08 -9.42
N ARG A 171 -11.37 -2.22 -9.98
CA ARG A 171 -9.96 -2.56 -10.32
C ARG A 171 -9.02 -2.55 -9.10
N VAL A 172 -9.52 -3.05 -7.97
CA VAL A 172 -8.79 -3.25 -6.70
C VAL A 172 -8.68 -4.73 -6.37
N GLY A 173 -7.99 -5.03 -5.29
CA GLY A 173 -7.79 -6.38 -4.80
C GLY A 173 -6.58 -7.06 -5.44
N ILE A 174 -6.53 -8.38 -5.34
CA ILE A 174 -5.44 -9.16 -5.93
C ILE A 174 -5.54 -9.04 -7.46
N PRO A 175 -4.45 -8.65 -8.17
CA PRO A 175 -4.50 -8.48 -9.62
C PRO A 175 -4.81 -9.81 -10.33
N PRO A 176 -5.37 -9.76 -11.54
CA PRO A 176 -5.39 -10.94 -12.39
C PRO A 176 -3.96 -11.40 -12.71
N ARG A 177 -3.79 -12.66 -13.07
CA ARG A 177 -2.53 -13.13 -13.61
C ARG A 177 -2.34 -12.62 -15.03
N TYR A 178 -1.13 -12.21 -15.34
CA TYR A 178 -0.70 -11.81 -16.69
C TYR A 178 0.31 -12.82 -17.22
N ASP A 179 0.29 -13.07 -18.53
CA ASP A 179 1.24 -13.99 -19.15
C ASP A 179 2.63 -13.35 -19.30
N ASP A 180 2.67 -12.12 -19.82
CA ASP A 180 3.86 -11.31 -20.02
C ASP A 180 3.52 -9.81 -19.98
N PHE A 181 4.50 -8.95 -20.18
CA PHE A 181 4.28 -7.50 -20.23
C PHE A 181 3.42 -7.08 -21.45
N ALA A 182 3.52 -7.77 -22.57
CA ALA A 182 2.69 -7.48 -23.74
C ALA A 182 1.21 -7.80 -23.48
N ASP A 183 0.90 -8.89 -22.74
CA ASP A 183 -0.47 -9.21 -22.31
C ASP A 183 -1.01 -8.13 -21.37
N TRP A 184 -0.23 -7.72 -20.36
CA TRP A 184 -0.58 -6.62 -19.46
C TRP A 184 -0.84 -5.33 -20.24
N ALA A 185 0.07 -4.94 -21.13
CA ALA A 185 -0.04 -3.71 -21.92
C ALA A 185 -1.29 -3.71 -22.81
N ARG A 186 -1.59 -4.82 -23.51
CA ARG A 186 -2.81 -4.94 -24.32
C ARG A 186 -4.09 -4.74 -23.49
N ARG A 187 -4.14 -5.28 -22.26
CA ARG A 187 -5.31 -5.10 -21.38
C ARG A 187 -5.47 -3.66 -20.94
N ILE A 188 -4.35 -2.96 -20.64
CA ILE A 188 -4.38 -1.53 -20.33
C ILE A 188 -4.84 -0.73 -21.54
N GLU A 189 -4.23 -0.96 -22.70
CA GLU A 189 -4.56 -0.27 -23.95
C GLU A 189 -6.05 -0.42 -24.29
N PHE A 190 -6.62 -1.63 -24.14
CA PHE A 190 -8.05 -1.87 -24.35
C PHE A 190 -8.92 -0.99 -23.45
N MET A 191 -8.57 -0.87 -22.14
CA MET A 191 -9.31 -0.03 -21.19
C MET A 191 -9.16 1.47 -21.49
N VAL A 192 -7.98 1.90 -21.93
CA VAL A 192 -7.73 3.30 -22.31
C VAL A 192 -8.46 3.67 -23.59
N GLN A 193 -8.38 2.83 -24.64
CA GLN A 193 -9.07 3.06 -25.91
C GLN A 193 -10.60 3.04 -25.76
N SER A 194 -11.12 2.20 -24.87
CA SER A 194 -12.56 2.19 -24.53
C SER A 194 -12.97 3.28 -23.54
N LYS A 195 -12.04 4.16 -23.15
CA LYS A 195 -12.26 5.29 -22.22
C LYS A 195 -12.76 4.88 -20.83
N VAL A 196 -12.47 3.67 -20.40
CA VAL A 196 -12.80 3.17 -19.05
C VAL A 196 -11.85 3.76 -18.01
N ILE A 197 -10.58 3.96 -18.38
CA ILE A 197 -9.54 4.60 -17.57
C ILE A 197 -8.74 5.59 -18.41
N GLY A 198 -8.10 6.56 -17.76
CA GLY A 198 -7.17 7.48 -18.44
C GLY A 198 -5.80 6.86 -18.72
N ASP A 199 -5.30 6.08 -17.76
CA ASP A 199 -4.02 5.38 -17.84
C ASP A 199 -3.96 4.23 -16.81
N TYR A 200 -2.84 3.50 -16.77
CA TYR A 200 -2.66 2.36 -15.86
C TYR A 200 -2.65 2.75 -14.38
N THR A 201 -2.47 4.00 -14.00
CA THR A 201 -2.49 4.44 -12.59
C THR A 201 -3.87 4.34 -11.95
N TYR A 202 -4.93 4.17 -12.76
CA TYR A 202 -6.30 3.87 -12.32
C TYR A 202 -6.54 2.37 -12.00
N LEU A 203 -5.50 1.55 -12.06
CA LEU A 203 -5.53 0.17 -11.55
C LEU A 203 -5.00 0.19 -10.11
N TRP A 204 -5.88 0.03 -9.14
CA TRP A 204 -5.53 0.10 -7.72
C TRP A 204 -5.34 -1.30 -7.09
N TYR A 205 -4.83 -2.26 -7.87
CA TYR A 205 -4.56 -3.61 -7.38
C TYR A 205 -3.54 -3.61 -6.22
N ASP A 206 -3.62 -4.65 -5.39
CA ASP A 206 -2.72 -4.87 -4.24
C ASP A 206 -1.24 -4.91 -4.61
N VAL A 207 -0.97 -5.37 -5.83
CA VAL A 207 0.37 -5.38 -6.47
C VAL A 207 0.20 -4.98 -7.92
N ARG A 208 1.02 -4.09 -8.42
CA ARG A 208 1.00 -3.70 -9.84
C ARG A 208 2.39 -3.39 -10.38
N PRO A 209 2.68 -3.68 -11.65
CA PRO A 209 3.84 -3.13 -12.32
C PRO A 209 3.67 -1.61 -12.49
N HIS A 210 4.74 -0.86 -12.32
CA HIS A 210 4.76 0.59 -12.48
C HIS A 210 5.80 1.00 -13.54
N PRO A 211 5.47 0.96 -14.85
CA PRO A 211 6.43 1.13 -15.94
C PRO A 211 7.22 2.44 -15.90
N ASN A 212 6.55 3.55 -15.53
CA ASN A 212 7.21 4.87 -15.49
C ASN A 212 8.36 4.94 -14.46
N PHE A 213 8.32 4.11 -13.42
CA PHE A 213 9.37 4.05 -12.41
C PHE A 213 10.27 2.82 -12.57
N GLY A 214 9.93 1.88 -13.46
CA GLY A 214 10.65 0.62 -13.59
C GLY A 214 10.56 -0.23 -12.30
N THR A 215 9.41 -0.24 -11.64
CA THR A 215 9.22 -0.91 -10.35
C THR A 215 8.01 -1.84 -10.35
N VAL A 216 8.01 -2.75 -9.36
CA VAL A 216 6.77 -3.38 -8.88
C VAL A 216 6.35 -2.68 -7.60
N GLU A 217 5.09 -2.28 -7.53
CA GLU A 217 4.48 -1.56 -6.41
C GLU A 217 3.59 -2.51 -5.60
N VAL A 218 3.85 -2.62 -4.31
CA VAL A 218 3.03 -3.39 -3.35
C VAL A 218 2.23 -2.43 -2.48
N ARG A 219 0.90 -2.53 -2.49
CA ARG A 219 -0.06 -1.56 -1.95
C ARG A 219 -1.01 -2.13 -0.89
N VAL A 220 -0.98 -3.44 -0.67
CA VAL A 220 -1.97 -4.16 0.16
C VAL A 220 -1.95 -3.75 1.64
N MET A 221 -0.86 -3.19 2.13
CA MET A 221 -0.57 -2.96 3.54
C MET A 221 -1.23 -1.69 4.10
N ASP A 222 -1.75 -1.77 5.31
CA ASP A 222 -2.18 -0.61 6.07
C ASP A 222 -0.99 0.28 6.46
N SER A 223 -1.22 1.59 6.57
CA SER A 223 -0.24 2.53 7.08
C SER A 223 0.10 2.20 8.54
N GLN A 224 1.40 2.28 8.88
CA GLN A 224 1.92 1.90 10.19
C GLN A 224 2.21 3.12 11.07
N THR A 225 1.81 3.04 12.33
CA THR A 225 2.06 4.09 13.32
C THR A 225 3.56 4.31 13.54
N ARG A 226 4.33 3.22 13.66
CA ARG A 226 5.78 3.27 13.88
C ARG A 226 6.55 3.12 12.57
N VAL A 227 7.59 3.95 12.41
CA VAL A 227 8.47 3.88 11.21
C VAL A 227 9.16 2.51 11.13
N GLU A 228 9.55 1.93 12.27
CA GLU A 228 10.21 0.62 12.33
C GLU A 228 9.35 -0.49 11.72
N HIS A 229 8.03 -0.47 11.94
CA HIS A 229 7.11 -1.43 11.32
C HIS A 229 7.01 -1.21 9.79
N THR A 230 6.97 0.06 9.35
CA THR A 230 7.01 0.39 7.90
C THR A 230 8.27 -0.18 7.25
N LEU A 231 9.43 0.03 7.89
CA LEU A 231 10.71 -0.44 7.37
C LEU A 231 10.82 -1.97 7.35
N ALA A 232 10.33 -2.64 8.40
CA ALA A 232 10.32 -4.11 8.44
C ALA A 232 9.44 -4.70 7.31
N LEU A 233 8.30 -4.08 7.02
CA LEU A 233 7.45 -4.48 5.90
C LEU A 233 8.11 -4.18 4.56
N ALA A 234 8.78 -3.04 4.41
CA ALA A 234 9.50 -2.68 3.19
C ALA A 234 10.68 -3.63 2.93
N ALA A 235 11.46 -3.99 3.96
CA ALA A 235 12.54 -4.98 3.88
C ALA A 235 12.02 -6.35 3.43
N LEU A 236 10.90 -6.79 4.03
CA LEU A 236 10.26 -8.05 3.67
C LEU A 236 9.81 -8.06 2.20
N VAL A 237 9.17 -6.97 1.74
CA VAL A 237 8.75 -6.83 0.34
C VAL A 237 9.97 -6.83 -0.59
N GLN A 238 11.04 -6.11 -0.24
CA GLN A 238 12.26 -6.05 -1.05
C GLN A 238 12.91 -7.43 -1.19
N ALA A 239 13.02 -8.18 -0.10
CA ALA A 239 13.56 -9.55 -0.12
C ALA A 239 12.70 -10.53 -0.94
N MET A 240 11.36 -10.42 -0.85
CA MET A 240 10.45 -11.22 -1.69
C MET A 240 10.62 -10.91 -3.18
N VAL A 241 10.72 -9.62 -3.54
CA VAL A 241 10.91 -9.20 -4.93
C VAL A 241 12.25 -9.70 -5.46
N LYS A 242 13.32 -9.63 -4.66
CA LYS A 242 14.63 -10.18 -5.04
C LYS A 242 14.57 -11.68 -5.32
N GLU A 243 13.98 -12.48 -4.42
CA GLU A 243 13.77 -13.92 -4.62
C GLU A 243 13.02 -14.19 -5.93
N LEU A 244 11.93 -13.48 -6.18
CA LEU A 244 11.13 -13.66 -7.40
C LEU A 244 11.85 -13.22 -8.68
N CYS A 245 12.75 -12.24 -8.59
CA CYS A 245 13.62 -11.87 -9.69
C CYS A 245 14.60 -13.00 -10.03
N GLU A 246 15.20 -13.63 -9.02
CA GLU A 246 16.11 -14.77 -9.19
C GLU A 246 15.39 -16.00 -9.75
N HIS A 247 14.14 -16.27 -9.33
CA HIS A 247 13.30 -17.31 -9.94
C HIS A 247 13.06 -17.05 -11.43
N TYR A 248 12.81 -15.79 -11.82
CA TYR A 248 12.67 -15.44 -13.23
C TYR A 248 13.98 -15.70 -14.00
N ASP A 249 15.11 -15.25 -13.47
CA ASP A 249 16.43 -15.39 -14.12
C ASP A 249 16.87 -16.86 -14.25
N SER A 250 16.46 -17.72 -13.31
CA SER A 250 16.67 -19.17 -13.38
C SER A 250 15.66 -19.94 -14.23
N GLY A 251 14.63 -19.26 -14.76
CA GLY A 251 13.56 -19.89 -15.51
C GLY A 251 12.56 -20.68 -14.67
N GLU A 252 12.52 -20.44 -13.36
CA GLU A 252 11.59 -21.11 -12.45
C GLU A 252 10.15 -20.66 -12.67
N ALA A 253 9.26 -21.62 -12.89
CA ALA A 253 7.85 -21.36 -13.12
C ALA A 253 7.10 -21.14 -11.80
N LEU A 254 6.32 -20.06 -11.73
CA LEU A 254 5.45 -19.81 -10.60
C LEU A 254 4.26 -20.78 -10.55
N ALA A 255 4.01 -21.35 -9.38
CA ALA A 255 2.81 -22.14 -9.13
C ALA A 255 1.54 -21.30 -9.39
N ARG A 256 0.47 -21.96 -9.86
CA ARG A 256 -0.83 -21.35 -10.12
C ARG A 256 -1.82 -21.82 -9.06
N TYR A 257 -2.48 -20.86 -8.43
CA TYR A 257 -3.54 -21.15 -7.46
C TYR A 257 -4.86 -20.50 -7.90
N PRO A 258 -6.01 -21.09 -7.53
CA PRO A 258 -7.31 -20.48 -7.79
C PRO A 258 -7.40 -19.09 -7.14
N TYR A 259 -7.99 -18.15 -7.88
CA TYR A 259 -8.16 -16.78 -7.40
C TYR A 259 -8.94 -16.72 -6.10
N GLU A 260 -9.97 -17.54 -5.99
CA GLU A 260 -10.87 -17.64 -4.83
C GLU A 260 -10.12 -17.96 -3.55
N MET A 261 -9.09 -18.80 -3.62
CA MET A 261 -8.27 -19.17 -2.46
C MET A 261 -7.34 -18.01 -2.03
N LEU A 262 -6.86 -17.24 -2.98
CA LEU A 262 -6.07 -16.03 -2.68
C LEU A 262 -6.96 -14.97 -2.01
N ASP A 263 -8.16 -14.77 -2.54
CA ASP A 263 -9.13 -13.79 -2.04
C ASP A 263 -9.68 -14.20 -0.66
N GLU A 264 -9.94 -15.50 -0.43
CA GLU A 264 -10.31 -16.02 0.88
C GLU A 264 -9.19 -15.79 1.91
N ASN A 265 -7.95 -16.11 1.58
CA ASN A 265 -6.80 -15.80 2.45
C ASN A 265 -6.69 -14.30 2.76
N LYS A 266 -6.98 -13.45 1.77
CA LYS A 266 -6.99 -12.00 1.97
C LYS A 266 -8.10 -11.56 2.92
N TRP A 267 -9.30 -12.14 2.82
CA TRP A 267 -10.39 -11.88 3.74
C TRP A 267 -10.04 -12.32 5.18
N ILE A 268 -9.54 -13.54 5.34
CA ILE A 268 -9.08 -14.07 6.63
C ILE A 268 -8.01 -13.17 7.25
N ALA A 269 -7.07 -12.68 6.43
CA ALA A 269 -6.01 -11.76 6.84
C ALA A 269 -6.58 -10.41 7.33
N ALA A 270 -7.50 -9.80 6.57
CA ALA A 270 -8.15 -8.54 6.95
C ALA A 270 -8.95 -8.70 8.25
N ARG A 271 -9.60 -9.86 8.44
CA ARG A 271 -10.46 -10.15 9.59
C ARG A 271 -9.68 -10.40 10.88
N HIS A 272 -8.58 -11.14 10.82
CA HIS A 272 -7.91 -11.70 11.99
C HIS A 272 -6.44 -11.28 12.13
N GLY A 273 -5.87 -10.56 11.17
CA GLY A 273 -4.50 -10.03 11.22
C GLY A 273 -3.46 -11.08 11.65
N LEU A 274 -2.68 -10.76 12.65
CA LEU A 274 -1.66 -11.68 13.20
C LEU A 274 -2.25 -12.94 13.85
N GLY A 275 -3.50 -12.90 14.29
CA GLY A 275 -4.24 -14.06 14.86
C GLY A 275 -4.81 -14.97 13.77
N ALA A 276 -4.67 -14.65 12.49
CA ALA A 276 -5.21 -15.45 11.40
C ALA A 276 -4.53 -16.82 11.24
N HIS A 277 -5.30 -17.77 10.69
CA HIS A 277 -4.78 -19.01 10.13
C HIS A 277 -5.06 -18.98 8.63
N LEU A 278 -4.05 -18.68 7.83
CA LEU A 278 -4.15 -18.67 6.37
C LEU A 278 -4.00 -20.08 5.81
N VAL A 279 -4.56 -20.31 4.63
CA VAL A 279 -4.31 -21.54 3.89
C VAL A 279 -2.91 -21.47 3.29
N ASP A 280 -2.03 -22.35 3.71
CA ASP A 280 -0.77 -22.67 3.02
C ASP A 280 -1.14 -23.38 1.72
N LEU A 281 -1.04 -22.65 0.60
CA LEU A 281 -1.58 -23.10 -0.69
C LEU A 281 -0.90 -24.38 -1.22
N PRO A 282 0.42 -24.57 -1.10
CA PRO A 282 1.07 -25.83 -1.45
C PRO A 282 0.61 -27.02 -0.60
N ALA A 283 0.51 -26.85 0.72
CA ALA A 283 0.15 -27.90 1.64
C ALA A 283 -1.37 -28.13 1.73
N GLN A 284 -2.18 -27.15 1.31
CA GLN A 284 -3.64 -27.11 1.44
C GLN A 284 -4.13 -27.24 2.90
N GLU A 285 -3.35 -26.68 3.83
CA GLU A 285 -3.61 -26.70 5.27
C GLU A 285 -3.69 -25.28 5.84
N ARG A 286 -4.46 -25.11 6.91
CA ARG A 286 -4.51 -23.83 7.63
C ARG A 286 -3.36 -23.72 8.60
N VAL A 287 -2.53 -22.68 8.43
CA VAL A 287 -1.34 -22.45 9.23
C VAL A 287 -1.42 -21.08 9.89
N PRO A 288 -1.04 -20.94 11.18
CA PRO A 288 -0.98 -19.64 11.85
C PRO A 288 -0.08 -18.65 11.12
N VAL A 289 -0.52 -17.39 11.00
CA VAL A 289 0.26 -16.31 10.38
C VAL A 289 1.67 -16.17 10.95
N PRO A 290 1.90 -16.24 12.29
CA PRO A 290 3.26 -16.17 12.82
C PRO A 290 4.18 -17.31 12.31
N GLU A 291 3.63 -18.49 12.12
CA GLU A 291 4.40 -19.62 11.59
C GLU A 291 4.72 -19.46 10.10
N LEU A 292 3.73 -19.08 9.27
CA LEU A 292 3.96 -18.76 7.85
C LEU A 292 5.00 -17.64 7.68
N ALA A 293 4.89 -16.61 8.49
CA ALA A 293 5.83 -15.50 8.49
C ALA A 293 7.25 -15.95 8.88
N ARG A 294 7.37 -16.80 9.90
CA ARG A 294 8.67 -17.33 10.34
C ARG A 294 9.32 -18.17 9.23
N ARG A 295 8.55 -19.08 8.60
CA ARG A 295 9.04 -19.89 7.46
C ARG A 295 9.51 -19.01 6.32
N LEU A 296 8.71 -18.01 5.95
CA LEU A 296 9.05 -17.06 4.88
C LEU A 296 10.32 -16.27 5.23
N MET A 297 10.43 -15.69 6.41
CA MET A 297 11.62 -14.92 6.83
C MET A 297 12.87 -15.79 6.86
N GLN A 298 12.78 -17.06 7.28
CA GLN A 298 13.92 -17.99 7.22
C GLN A 298 14.37 -18.24 5.78
N ARG A 299 13.45 -18.43 4.84
CA ARG A 299 13.74 -18.59 3.42
C ARG A 299 14.36 -17.33 2.81
N LEU A 300 13.82 -16.16 3.14
CA LEU A 300 14.28 -14.87 2.59
C LEU A 300 15.55 -14.32 3.25
N ARG A 301 16.04 -14.92 4.33
CA ARG A 301 17.21 -14.42 5.07
C ARG A 301 18.42 -14.15 4.18
N PRO A 302 18.84 -15.06 3.26
CA PRO A 302 20.01 -14.81 2.40
C PRO A 302 19.81 -13.56 1.53
N HIS A 303 18.60 -13.36 0.97
CA HIS A 303 18.27 -12.19 0.15
C HIS A 303 18.29 -10.89 0.95
N ALA A 304 17.76 -10.91 2.19
CA ALA A 304 17.77 -9.75 3.07
C ALA A 304 19.21 -9.36 3.48
N GLU A 305 20.04 -10.34 3.84
CA GLU A 305 21.46 -10.12 4.18
C GLU A 305 22.25 -9.50 3.00
N GLU A 306 22.02 -9.97 1.77
CA GLU A 306 22.62 -9.38 0.56
C GLU A 306 22.15 -7.94 0.30
N LEU A 307 20.90 -7.63 0.63
CA LEU A 307 20.34 -6.29 0.49
C LEU A 307 20.70 -5.35 1.66
N GLY A 308 21.35 -5.85 2.71
CA GLY A 308 21.70 -5.08 3.90
C GLY A 308 20.50 -4.71 4.75
N SER A 309 19.48 -5.57 4.79
CA SER A 309 18.24 -5.37 5.54
C SER A 309 17.98 -6.46 6.59
#